data_ec2081b0c8d49c2d65948754637fba89
#
_entry.id   ec2081b0c8d49c2d65948754637fba89
#
_cell.length_a   1.000
_cell.length_b   1.000
_cell.length_c   1.000
_cell.angle_alpha   90.00
_cell.angle_beta   90.00
_cell.angle_gamma   90.00
#
_symmetry.space_group_name_H-M   'P 1'
#
loop_
_entity.id
_entity.type
_entity.pdbx_description
1 polymer ?
#
loop_
_entity_poly.entity_id
_entity_poly.type
_entity_poly.pdbx_seq_one_letter_code
_entity_poly.pdbx_strand_id
1 'polypeptide(L)'
;MILFKSPRFTRLYCTFFLLLVLVLTLVGSRIDPARKRTGGALRVVADRVAQLSSRPWSRVGAGDTAEEAHRRAWELARATQYAGTGARVQRFLEKALRGEPFTVAAIGGSVSKGRGLTPPKSAQPEPEGEIHGATTLYSRENLHFLVFDWLNATFPHPNNRFVNGAQGGVGAGYFAWCFKEHIPTDVDLVLVELGINDLNHLRVIAKYELLVRSVLELDSAPAIINIETFTTLFHELISSSALHNDVLAYYDIPSLSIRDVLLPRLMADPDVQMPRWFRTGGDVSLGDDKVREWGGVPVDLMHISAKGHGLAAGLIINYLSTQLALVAPSTPKGLFGRFSAARLRKTLEHVYDIPDTWLTQSFDPTELPERRAPVCRSMNSAKLHNRVSGTDDVPENDQVRGLVLHPSSHGWEPWAWMEKHYLVARKPGALAVFDFVISAPLPATHDDDDDEVIEDPLDVYSAFEGTATRAASVRREMPTRLRLKDQVAARQEQPTRRSSTFRKAHNEGSSDGGTVAIGFQRSANYGLGSVHCWVDEDRTKGRRLDGWWEIKERNMGIVTEVATGLQPGRHRLQCELLADTLDPLKRHEFRLFAIVHN
;
A
#
# COMPACT_ATOMS: atom_id res chain seq x y z
N MET A 1 31.09 35.02 -31.71
CA MET A 1 30.10 35.99 -32.21
C MET A 1 30.59 36.48 -33.55
N ILE A 2 29.96 36.18 -34.64
CA ILE A 2 30.09 36.48 -36.07
C ILE A 2 29.99 35.16 -36.86
N LEU A 3 28.88 35.00 -37.52
CA LEU A 3 28.64 34.33 -38.79
C LEU A 3 27.24 33.70 -38.81
N PHE A 4 26.29 34.43 -39.36
CA PHE A 4 25.13 33.97 -40.10
C PHE A 4 24.26 35.15 -40.50
N LYS A 5 24.78 35.95 -41.48
CA LYS A 5 23.97 36.87 -42.23
C LYS A 5 24.26 36.60 -43.71
N SER A 6 23.61 35.59 -44.28
CA SER A 6 23.54 35.45 -45.72
C SER A 6 22.06 35.30 -46.10
N PRO A 7 21.48 36.19 -46.91
CA PRO A 7 20.08 36.17 -47.34
C PRO A 7 19.72 34.97 -48.20
N ARG A 8 20.68 34.21 -48.68
CA ARG A 8 20.46 32.96 -49.43
C ARG A 8 20.10 31.78 -48.53
N PHE A 9 20.62 31.72 -47.31
CA PHE A 9 20.31 30.66 -46.35
C PHE A 9 18.90 30.82 -45.77
N THR A 10 18.45 32.02 -45.55
CA THR A 10 17.09 32.28 -45.02
C THR A 10 16.01 31.92 -46.05
N ARG A 11 16.25 32.13 -47.35
CA ARG A 11 15.30 31.73 -48.39
C ARG A 11 15.23 30.20 -48.59
N LEU A 12 16.31 29.48 -48.42
CA LEU A 12 16.33 28.03 -48.49
C LEU A 12 15.58 27.38 -47.33
N TYR A 13 15.73 27.95 -46.12
CA TYR A 13 15.01 27.49 -44.93
C TYR A 13 13.49 27.75 -45.01
N CYS A 14 13.10 28.93 -45.49
CA CYS A 14 11.68 29.26 -45.69
C CYS A 14 11.02 28.38 -46.75
N THR A 15 11.71 28.07 -47.85
CA THR A 15 11.16 27.16 -48.90
C THR A 15 11.08 25.75 -48.41
N PHE A 16 12.05 25.25 -47.63
CA PHE A 16 12.01 23.91 -47.05
C PHE A 16 10.91 23.78 -46.00
N PHE A 17 10.71 24.81 -45.18
CA PHE A 17 9.66 24.84 -44.19
C PHE A 17 8.26 24.92 -44.82
N LEU A 18 8.07 25.70 -45.85
CA LEU A 18 6.82 25.77 -46.62
C LEU A 18 6.51 24.46 -47.36
N LEU A 19 7.51 23.77 -47.91
CA LEU A 19 7.35 22.45 -48.52
C LEU A 19 7.01 21.38 -47.49
N LEU A 20 7.62 21.43 -46.32
CA LEU A 20 7.33 20.52 -45.18
C LEU A 20 5.90 20.71 -44.68
N VAL A 21 5.45 21.96 -44.53
CA VAL A 21 4.08 22.29 -44.11
C VAL A 21 3.07 21.86 -45.19
N LEU A 22 3.39 22.03 -46.49
CA LEU A 22 2.54 21.60 -47.60
C LEU A 22 2.41 20.06 -47.67
N VAL A 23 3.52 19.35 -47.45
CA VAL A 23 3.52 17.86 -47.42
C VAL A 23 2.73 17.37 -46.17
N LEU A 24 2.87 18.03 -45.04
CA LEU A 24 2.13 17.68 -43.81
C LEU A 24 0.63 17.98 -43.96
N THR A 25 0.24 19.04 -44.70
CA THR A 25 -1.18 19.32 -44.97
C THR A 25 -1.79 18.39 -45.99
N LEU A 26 -1.03 17.97 -47.03
CA LEU A 26 -1.49 17.02 -48.03
C LEU A 26 -1.57 15.58 -47.50
N VAL A 27 -0.68 15.17 -46.60
CA VAL A 27 -0.75 13.88 -45.90
C VAL A 27 -1.88 13.86 -44.88
N GLY A 28 -2.15 15.01 -44.22
CA GLY A 28 -3.25 15.16 -43.26
C GLY A 28 -4.64 15.10 -43.86
N SER A 29 -4.81 15.36 -45.15
CA SER A 29 -6.12 15.37 -45.83
C SER A 29 -6.64 13.98 -46.29
N ARG A 30 -5.85 12.91 -46.15
CA ARG A 30 -6.24 11.53 -46.50
C ARG A 30 -6.53 10.65 -45.28
N ILE A 31 -6.91 11.22 -44.14
CA ILE A 31 -7.20 10.44 -42.94
C ILE A 31 -8.70 10.13 -42.87
N ASP A 32 -9.00 8.84 -42.82
CA ASP A 32 -10.26 8.13 -42.69
C ASP A 32 -11.18 8.77 -41.60
N PRO A 33 -12.49 8.99 -41.89
CA PRO A 33 -13.45 9.59 -40.93
C PRO A 33 -13.64 8.81 -39.61
N ALA A 34 -13.32 7.50 -39.58
CA ALA A 34 -13.32 6.72 -38.35
C ALA A 34 -12.24 7.18 -37.33
N ARG A 35 -11.13 7.74 -37.82
CA ARG A 35 -10.05 8.27 -36.97
C ARG A 35 -10.34 9.66 -36.38
N LYS A 36 -11.32 10.39 -36.92
CA LYS A 36 -11.75 11.69 -36.38
C LYS A 36 -12.51 11.54 -35.05
N ARG A 37 -13.20 10.40 -34.82
CA ARG A 37 -13.92 10.14 -33.56
C ARG A 37 -12.99 9.88 -32.39
N THR A 38 -11.88 9.16 -32.60
CA THR A 38 -10.89 8.89 -31.54
C THR A 38 -10.01 10.11 -31.21
N GLY A 39 -9.69 10.94 -32.19
CA GLY A 39 -8.95 12.19 -31.98
C GLY A 39 -9.74 13.25 -31.17
N GLY A 40 -11.06 13.26 -31.33
CA GLY A 40 -11.96 14.13 -30.55
C GLY A 40 -12.05 13.71 -29.10
N ALA A 41 -12.17 12.42 -28.81
CA ALA A 41 -12.22 11.90 -27.44
C ALA A 41 -10.89 12.17 -26.68
N LEU A 42 -9.75 11.99 -27.32
CA LEU A 42 -8.44 12.26 -26.74
C LEU A 42 -8.19 13.75 -26.48
N ARG A 43 -8.68 14.63 -27.35
CA ARG A 43 -8.61 16.08 -27.13
C ARG A 43 -9.49 16.51 -25.95
N VAL A 44 -10.68 15.94 -25.83
CA VAL A 44 -11.57 16.15 -24.69
C VAL A 44 -10.93 15.65 -23.38
N VAL A 45 -10.22 14.51 -23.41
CA VAL A 45 -9.49 13.98 -22.25
C VAL A 45 -8.32 14.91 -21.90
N ALA A 46 -7.53 15.36 -22.88
CA ALA A 46 -6.41 16.28 -22.64
C ALA A 46 -6.87 17.63 -22.10
N ASP A 47 -7.93 18.21 -22.66
CA ASP A 47 -8.53 19.47 -22.21
C ASP A 47 -9.17 19.29 -20.81
N ARG A 48 -9.73 18.13 -20.51
CA ARG A 48 -10.32 17.81 -19.22
C ARG A 48 -9.26 17.53 -18.15
N VAL A 49 -8.16 16.87 -18.47
CA VAL A 49 -6.98 16.74 -17.60
C VAL A 49 -6.43 18.12 -17.29
N ALA A 50 -6.32 19.02 -18.27
CA ALA A 50 -5.92 20.39 -18.05
C ALA A 50 -6.91 21.19 -17.17
N GLN A 51 -8.23 20.98 -17.34
CA GLN A 51 -9.26 21.60 -16.48
C GLN A 51 -9.30 21.01 -15.07
N LEU A 52 -9.05 19.71 -14.91
CA LEU A 52 -9.02 19.05 -13.60
C LEU A 52 -7.74 19.37 -12.84
N SER A 53 -6.63 19.57 -13.54
CA SER A 53 -5.40 20.11 -12.96
C SER A 53 -5.57 21.56 -12.46
N SER A 54 -6.64 22.26 -12.85
CA SER A 54 -6.99 23.60 -12.36
C SER A 54 -7.84 23.63 -11.06
N ARG A 55 -8.23 22.49 -10.49
CA ARG A 55 -8.95 22.44 -9.19
C ARG A 55 -8.02 22.79 -8.01
N PRO A 56 -8.55 23.23 -6.82
CA PRO A 56 -7.76 23.89 -5.76
C PRO A 56 -6.56 23.11 -5.21
N TRP A 57 -6.54 21.79 -5.32
CA TRP A 57 -5.41 20.95 -4.90
C TRP A 57 -4.43 20.63 -6.03
N SER A 58 -4.81 20.87 -7.29
CA SER A 58 -4.02 20.61 -8.49
C SER A 58 -3.68 21.92 -9.23
N ARG A 59 -4.01 23.07 -8.65
CA ARG A 59 -3.63 24.34 -9.25
C ARG A 59 -2.10 24.48 -9.27
N VAL A 60 -1.53 23.92 -10.31
CA VAL A 60 -0.43 24.59 -11.00
C VAL A 60 -1.11 25.76 -11.70
N GLY A 61 -1.30 26.89 -10.98
CA GLY A 61 -2.13 27.98 -11.47
C GLY A 61 -1.39 28.77 -12.54
N ALA A 62 -2.15 29.21 -13.51
CA ALA A 62 -1.79 30.35 -14.36
C ALA A 62 -1.73 31.63 -13.48
N GLY A 63 -0.69 31.74 -12.66
CA GLY A 63 -0.52 32.80 -11.66
C GLY A 63 0.55 32.50 -10.62
N ASP A 64 1.13 31.29 -10.63
CA ASP A 64 2.22 30.95 -9.74
C ASP A 64 3.50 31.71 -10.10
N THR A 65 4.16 32.23 -9.11
CA THR A 65 5.54 32.70 -9.28
C THR A 65 6.45 31.52 -9.64
N ALA A 66 7.53 31.75 -10.36
CA ALA A 66 8.53 30.74 -10.68
C ALA A 66 9.05 30.04 -9.40
N GLU A 67 9.13 30.77 -8.29
CA GLU A 67 9.55 30.25 -6.98
C GLU A 67 8.54 29.26 -6.40
N GLU A 68 7.24 29.54 -6.49
CA GLU A 68 6.18 28.64 -6.03
C GLU A 68 6.12 27.36 -6.87
N ALA A 69 6.31 27.46 -8.19
CA ALA A 69 6.38 26.30 -9.07
C ALA A 69 7.62 25.44 -8.75
N HIS A 70 8.78 26.07 -8.51
CA HIS A 70 10.01 25.36 -8.11
C HIS A 70 9.85 24.66 -6.75
N ARG A 71 9.28 25.36 -5.77
CA ARG A 71 9.02 24.79 -4.44
C ARG A 71 8.11 23.57 -4.53
N ARG A 72 7.02 23.63 -5.31
CA ARG A 72 6.12 22.48 -5.49
C ARG A 72 6.80 21.30 -6.19
N ALA A 73 7.58 21.56 -7.23
CA ALA A 73 8.34 20.50 -7.89
C ALA A 73 9.30 19.81 -6.93
N TRP A 74 9.97 20.58 -6.07
CA TRP A 74 10.85 20.06 -5.04
C TRP A 74 10.08 19.25 -3.98
N GLU A 75 8.91 19.72 -3.52
CA GLU A 75 8.07 19.01 -2.55
C GLU A 75 7.57 17.67 -3.11
N LEU A 76 7.16 17.65 -4.37
CA LEU A 76 6.72 16.43 -5.05
C LEU A 76 7.88 15.44 -5.23
N ALA A 77 9.06 15.91 -5.60
CA ALA A 77 10.25 15.07 -5.68
C ALA A 77 10.60 14.44 -4.33
N ARG A 78 10.46 15.20 -3.23
CA ARG A 78 10.66 14.67 -1.87
C ARG A 78 9.63 13.65 -1.45
N ALA A 79 8.38 13.77 -1.90
CA ALA A 79 7.31 12.86 -1.56
C ALA A 79 7.50 11.48 -2.18
N THR A 80 8.15 11.41 -3.34
CA THR A 80 8.34 10.14 -4.07
C THR A 80 9.50 9.38 -3.45
N GLN A 81 9.18 8.37 -2.65
CA GLN A 81 10.17 7.48 -2.04
C GLN A 81 10.65 6.42 -3.03
N TYR A 82 9.73 5.87 -3.81
CA TYR A 82 10.01 4.99 -4.92
C TYR A 82 9.00 5.23 -6.04
N ALA A 83 9.48 5.53 -7.24
CA ALA A 83 8.60 5.82 -8.37
C ALA A 83 8.14 4.55 -9.10
N GLY A 84 8.93 3.48 -9.03
CA GLY A 84 8.76 2.30 -9.84
C GLY A 84 8.89 2.54 -11.34
N THR A 85 8.77 1.50 -12.14
CA THR A 85 8.64 1.62 -13.60
C THR A 85 7.28 2.19 -14.00
N GLY A 86 6.28 2.05 -13.13
CA GLY A 86 4.89 2.43 -13.36
C GLY A 86 4.14 1.48 -14.28
N ALA A 87 4.73 0.36 -14.68
CA ALA A 87 4.17 -0.53 -15.71
C ALA A 87 2.74 -1.02 -15.38
N ARG A 88 2.49 -1.47 -14.15
CA ARG A 88 1.14 -1.90 -13.72
C ARG A 88 0.15 -0.73 -13.72
N VAL A 89 0.56 0.45 -13.28
CA VAL A 89 -0.26 1.67 -13.29
C VAL A 89 -0.54 2.11 -14.73
N GLN A 90 0.44 2.02 -15.63
CA GLN A 90 0.26 2.33 -17.05
C GLN A 90 -0.75 1.38 -17.71
N ARG A 91 -0.71 0.07 -17.39
CA ARG A 91 -1.70 -0.91 -17.87
C ARG A 91 -3.12 -0.56 -17.40
N PHE A 92 -3.28 -0.20 -16.14
CA PHE A 92 -4.56 0.29 -15.61
C PHE A 92 -5.04 1.55 -16.36
N LEU A 93 -4.17 2.53 -16.56
CA LEU A 93 -4.51 3.76 -17.29
C LEU A 93 -4.82 3.50 -18.77
N GLU A 94 -4.15 2.55 -19.43
CA GLU A 94 -4.49 2.11 -20.78
C GLU A 94 -5.89 1.49 -20.87
N LYS A 95 -6.30 0.68 -19.87
CA LYS A 95 -7.68 0.17 -19.76
C LYS A 95 -8.67 1.33 -19.68
N ALA A 96 -8.43 2.29 -18.80
CA ALA A 96 -9.28 3.48 -18.65
C ALA A 96 -9.32 4.35 -19.93
N LEU A 97 -8.18 4.52 -20.63
CA LEU A 97 -8.10 5.23 -21.91
C LEU A 97 -8.90 4.56 -23.03
N ARG A 98 -9.06 3.22 -23.00
CA ARG A 98 -9.93 2.50 -23.94
C ARG A 98 -11.41 2.69 -23.65
N GLY A 99 -11.77 3.36 -22.53
CA GLY A 99 -13.15 3.56 -22.11
C GLY A 99 -13.76 2.33 -21.43
N GLU A 100 -12.95 1.43 -20.93
CA GLU A 100 -13.39 0.27 -20.15
C GLU A 100 -13.66 0.69 -18.70
N PRO A 101 -14.67 0.09 -18.03
CA PRO A 101 -14.92 0.35 -16.63
C PRO A 101 -13.77 -0.15 -15.75
N PHE A 102 -13.60 0.52 -14.59
CA PHE A 102 -12.59 0.14 -13.63
C PHE A 102 -13.10 0.19 -12.19
N THR A 103 -12.46 -0.60 -11.35
CA THR A 103 -12.68 -0.63 -9.91
C THR A 103 -11.43 -0.15 -9.18
N VAL A 104 -11.58 0.88 -8.34
CA VAL A 104 -10.54 1.36 -7.42
C VAL A 104 -10.90 0.93 -6.01
N ALA A 105 -9.95 0.32 -5.30
CA ALA A 105 -10.16 -0.01 -3.90
C ALA A 105 -9.08 0.62 -3.00
N ALA A 106 -9.41 0.78 -1.70
CA ALA A 106 -8.48 1.24 -0.70
C ALA A 106 -8.35 0.22 0.43
N ILE A 107 -7.11 -0.02 0.86
CA ILE A 107 -6.74 -0.76 2.07
C ILE A 107 -5.97 0.19 2.98
N GLY A 108 -6.37 0.28 4.26
CA GLY A 108 -5.68 1.15 5.18
C GLY A 108 -6.30 1.21 6.57
N GLY A 109 -5.71 2.07 7.40
CA GLY A 109 -6.10 2.26 8.79
C GLY A 109 -7.22 3.29 9.00
N SER A 110 -7.17 3.95 10.15
CA SER A 110 -8.17 4.98 10.51
C SER A 110 -8.07 6.25 9.65
N VAL A 111 -6.89 6.58 9.13
CA VAL A 111 -6.72 7.69 8.20
C VAL A 111 -7.44 7.36 6.89
N SER A 112 -7.18 6.21 6.30
CA SER A 112 -7.88 5.74 5.09
C SER A 112 -9.39 5.61 5.30
N LYS A 113 -9.83 5.24 6.50
CA LYS A 113 -11.25 5.22 6.88
C LYS A 113 -11.87 6.61 6.91
N GLY A 114 -11.07 7.67 6.99
CA GLY A 114 -11.53 9.06 7.02
C GLY A 114 -11.89 9.55 8.41
N ARG A 115 -11.24 9.05 9.48
CA ARG A 115 -11.55 9.50 10.85
C ARG A 115 -11.42 11.01 10.99
N GLY A 116 -12.53 11.64 11.40
CA GLY A 116 -12.60 13.08 11.61
C GLY A 116 -12.91 13.92 10.38
N LEU A 117 -13.19 13.31 9.26
CA LEU A 117 -13.71 13.98 8.07
C LEU A 117 -15.23 14.19 8.14
N THR A 118 -15.73 15.11 7.34
CA THR A 118 -17.16 15.38 7.23
C THR A 118 -17.87 14.22 6.52
N PRO A 119 -18.93 13.64 7.08
CA PRO A 119 -19.76 12.65 6.37
C PRO A 119 -20.37 13.23 5.09
N PRO A 120 -20.64 12.43 4.06
CA PRO A 120 -21.33 12.87 2.86
C PRO A 120 -22.75 13.35 3.21
N LYS A 121 -23.17 14.47 2.62
CA LYS A 121 -24.48 15.09 2.87
C LYS A 121 -25.71 14.22 2.53
N SER A 122 -25.52 13.17 1.74
CA SER A 122 -26.56 12.22 1.32
C SER A 122 -26.65 10.98 2.22
N ALA A 123 -25.86 10.89 3.26
CA ALA A 123 -26.04 9.82 4.25
C ALA A 123 -27.43 10.04 4.88
N GLN A 124 -28.38 9.17 4.58
CA GLN A 124 -29.66 9.13 5.32
C GLN A 124 -29.34 8.92 6.79
N PRO A 125 -30.13 9.51 7.72
CA PRO A 125 -29.97 9.18 9.13
C PRO A 125 -30.07 7.66 9.25
N GLU A 126 -29.00 7.05 9.78
CA GLU A 126 -28.96 5.62 10.01
C GLU A 126 -30.08 5.24 11.00
N PRO A 127 -30.76 4.08 10.82
CA PRO A 127 -31.73 3.61 11.81
C PRO A 127 -31.09 3.60 13.19
N GLU A 128 -31.87 3.94 14.23
CA GLU A 128 -31.40 3.91 15.62
C GLU A 128 -30.77 2.55 15.93
N GLY A 129 -29.44 2.54 16.13
CA GLY A 129 -28.66 1.32 16.41
C GLY A 129 -27.51 1.04 15.44
N GLU A 130 -27.42 1.71 14.28
CA GLU A 130 -26.28 1.61 13.39
C GLU A 130 -25.18 2.63 13.71
N ILE A 131 -23.97 2.18 13.66
CA ILE A 131 -22.79 2.75 14.31
C ILE A 131 -22.17 3.86 13.41
N HIS A 132 -21.95 5.04 13.99
CA HIS A 132 -21.44 6.28 13.37
C HIS A 132 -20.10 6.19 12.57
N GLY A 133 -19.65 5.03 12.12
CA GLY A 133 -18.35 4.84 11.48
C GLY A 133 -18.37 4.65 9.97
N ALA A 134 -19.49 4.20 9.38
CA ALA A 134 -19.57 3.90 7.95
C ALA A 134 -19.62 5.17 7.10
N THR A 135 -20.10 6.28 7.66
CA THR A 135 -20.38 7.53 6.95
C THR A 135 -19.13 8.28 6.46
N THR A 136 -17.97 8.12 7.10
CA THR A 136 -16.73 8.83 6.70
C THR A 136 -15.90 8.10 5.65
N LEU A 137 -16.11 6.81 5.41
CA LEU A 137 -15.42 6.03 4.37
C LEU A 137 -15.55 6.68 2.98
N TYR A 138 -16.70 7.23 2.68
CA TYR A 138 -17.02 7.85 1.41
C TYR A 138 -17.12 9.38 1.51
N SER A 139 -16.52 9.99 2.55
CA SER A 139 -16.38 11.43 2.63
C SER A 139 -15.71 11.98 1.37
N ARG A 140 -16.23 13.07 0.83
CA ARG A 140 -15.64 13.75 -0.33
C ARG A 140 -14.29 14.40 -0.03
N GLU A 141 -13.91 14.47 1.24
CA GLU A 141 -12.60 14.95 1.70
C GLU A 141 -11.59 13.81 1.88
N ASN A 142 -12.04 12.54 1.79
CA ASN A 142 -11.16 11.38 1.94
C ASN A 142 -10.17 11.27 0.77
N LEU A 143 -8.89 11.06 1.07
CA LEU A 143 -7.82 10.99 0.07
C LEU A 143 -8.10 9.96 -1.05
N HIS A 144 -8.61 8.79 -0.70
CA HIS A 144 -8.90 7.74 -1.68
C HIS A 144 -10.10 8.09 -2.56
N PHE A 145 -11.14 8.71 -1.95
CA PHE A 145 -12.28 9.20 -2.72
C PHE A 145 -11.89 10.33 -3.68
N LEU A 146 -11.01 11.24 -3.25
CA LEU A 146 -10.50 12.32 -4.09
C LEU A 146 -9.73 11.81 -5.32
N VAL A 147 -8.93 10.74 -5.14
CA VAL A 147 -8.23 10.06 -6.25
C VAL A 147 -9.24 9.41 -7.20
N PHE A 148 -10.24 8.70 -6.67
CA PHE A 148 -11.29 8.10 -7.49
C PHE A 148 -12.12 9.17 -8.23
N ASP A 149 -12.51 10.26 -7.57
CA ASP A 149 -13.26 11.36 -8.19
C ASP A 149 -12.49 11.97 -9.37
N TRP A 150 -11.16 12.14 -9.22
CA TRP A 150 -10.30 12.58 -10.31
C TRP A 150 -10.23 11.56 -11.45
N LEU A 151 -10.05 10.28 -11.16
CA LEU A 151 -10.03 9.21 -12.17
C LEU A 151 -11.37 9.12 -12.91
N ASN A 152 -12.48 9.12 -12.18
CA ASN A 152 -13.82 9.02 -12.75
C ASN A 152 -14.19 10.26 -13.58
N ALA A 153 -13.72 11.44 -13.18
CA ALA A 153 -13.89 12.65 -13.95
C ALA A 153 -13.02 12.68 -15.21
N THR A 154 -11.84 12.05 -15.17
CA THR A 154 -10.92 11.95 -16.32
C THR A 154 -11.37 10.89 -17.32
N PHE A 155 -11.82 9.74 -16.82
CA PHE A 155 -12.27 8.57 -17.59
C PHE A 155 -13.70 8.17 -17.19
N PRO A 156 -14.71 8.95 -17.57
CA PRO A 156 -16.07 8.72 -17.11
C PRO A 156 -16.67 7.45 -17.72
N HIS A 157 -17.14 6.56 -16.85
CA HIS A 157 -17.91 5.37 -17.22
C HIS A 157 -18.97 5.08 -16.15
N PRO A 158 -20.21 4.70 -16.50
CA PRO A 158 -21.27 4.47 -15.51
C PRO A 158 -20.99 3.32 -14.54
N ASN A 159 -20.16 2.38 -14.93
CA ASN A 159 -19.78 1.21 -14.13
C ASN A 159 -18.43 1.37 -13.40
N ASN A 160 -17.83 2.58 -13.38
CA ASN A 160 -16.67 2.81 -12.52
C ASN A 160 -17.08 2.70 -11.06
N ARG A 161 -16.30 1.95 -10.28
CA ARG A 161 -16.59 1.66 -8.87
C ARG A 161 -15.46 2.11 -7.96
N PHE A 162 -15.84 2.55 -6.76
CA PHE A 162 -14.90 2.81 -5.67
C PHE A 162 -15.31 2.03 -4.42
N VAL A 163 -14.37 1.34 -3.81
CA VAL A 163 -14.56 0.59 -2.59
C VAL A 163 -13.52 1.01 -1.55
N ASN A 164 -13.97 1.58 -0.45
CA ASN A 164 -13.10 1.86 0.68
C ASN A 164 -13.18 0.70 1.69
N GLY A 165 -12.23 -0.22 1.63
CA GLY A 165 -12.10 -1.36 2.52
C GLY A 165 -11.35 -1.08 3.81
N ALA A 166 -11.01 0.17 4.12
CA ALA A 166 -10.23 0.52 5.29
C ALA A 166 -10.89 0.10 6.61
N GLN A 167 -10.05 -0.34 7.56
CA GLN A 167 -10.46 -0.72 8.90
C GLN A 167 -9.55 -0.06 9.94
N GLY A 168 -10.13 0.78 10.79
CA GLY A 168 -9.36 1.53 11.79
C GLY A 168 -8.68 0.64 12.83
N GLY A 169 -7.39 0.95 13.11
CA GLY A 169 -6.62 0.32 14.18
C GLY A 169 -6.12 -1.09 13.86
N VAL A 170 -6.06 -1.48 12.60
CA VAL A 170 -5.40 -2.72 12.14
C VAL A 170 -4.36 -2.39 11.08
N GLY A 171 -3.35 -3.23 10.92
CA GLY A 171 -2.27 -3.10 9.97
C GLY A 171 -2.18 -4.28 9.00
N ALA A 172 -1.03 -4.41 8.34
CA ALA A 172 -0.75 -5.47 7.36
C ALA A 172 -0.96 -6.87 7.93
N GLY A 173 -0.66 -7.08 9.23
CA GLY A 173 -0.90 -8.36 9.88
C GLY A 173 -2.34 -8.87 9.82
N TYR A 174 -3.32 -7.95 9.75
CA TYR A 174 -4.72 -8.29 9.54
C TYR A 174 -5.06 -8.42 8.05
N PHE A 175 -4.70 -7.41 7.25
CA PHE A 175 -5.08 -7.40 5.84
C PHE A 175 -4.41 -8.50 5.03
N ALA A 176 -3.23 -8.97 5.41
CA ALA A 176 -2.59 -10.12 4.76
C ALA A 176 -3.49 -11.36 4.69
N TRP A 177 -4.35 -11.54 5.68
CA TRP A 177 -5.30 -12.63 5.74
C TRP A 177 -6.70 -12.25 5.25
N CYS A 178 -7.11 -11.00 5.51
CA CYS A 178 -8.51 -10.59 5.41
C CYS A 178 -8.80 -9.60 4.28
N PHE A 179 -7.86 -9.26 3.41
CA PHE A 179 -8.06 -8.24 2.38
C PHE A 179 -9.25 -8.56 1.46
N LYS A 180 -9.48 -9.84 1.11
CA LYS A 180 -10.64 -10.28 0.29
C LYS A 180 -11.99 -10.01 0.97
N GLU A 181 -12.01 -9.84 2.29
CA GLU A 181 -13.20 -9.41 3.03
C GLU A 181 -13.45 -7.90 2.96
N HIS A 182 -12.49 -7.14 2.48
CA HIS A 182 -12.50 -5.68 2.46
C HIS A 182 -12.55 -5.06 1.07
N ILE A 183 -12.03 -5.76 0.06
CA ILE A 183 -12.03 -5.28 -1.33
C ILE A 183 -12.52 -6.40 -2.27
N PRO A 184 -13.08 -6.04 -3.44
CA PRO A 184 -13.47 -7.02 -4.45
C PRO A 184 -12.23 -7.62 -5.13
N THR A 185 -12.35 -8.84 -5.69
CA THR A 185 -11.26 -9.53 -6.39
C THR A 185 -11.06 -9.05 -7.83
N ASP A 186 -12.07 -8.39 -8.41
CA ASP A 186 -12.04 -7.78 -9.74
C ASP A 186 -11.53 -6.32 -9.74
N VAL A 187 -10.70 -5.96 -8.74
CA VAL A 187 -10.13 -4.62 -8.59
C VAL A 187 -9.02 -4.35 -9.60
N ASP A 188 -8.95 -3.13 -10.13
CA ASP A 188 -7.93 -2.70 -11.10
C ASP A 188 -6.81 -1.87 -10.47
N LEU A 189 -7.12 -1.10 -9.43
CA LEU A 189 -6.17 -0.27 -8.69
C LEU A 189 -6.44 -0.35 -7.19
N VAL A 190 -5.43 -0.71 -6.42
CA VAL A 190 -5.48 -0.72 -4.95
C VAL A 190 -4.59 0.39 -4.39
N LEU A 191 -5.18 1.25 -3.56
CA LEU A 191 -4.47 2.29 -2.81
C LEU A 191 -4.22 1.77 -1.39
N VAL A 192 -2.94 1.68 -0.96
CA VAL A 192 -2.55 1.12 0.34
C VAL A 192 -2.00 2.22 1.25
N GLU A 193 -2.48 2.28 2.50
CA GLU A 193 -2.01 3.20 3.54
C GLU A 193 -1.94 2.50 4.89
N LEU A 194 -0.77 2.03 5.31
CA LEU A 194 -0.58 1.27 6.55
C LEU A 194 0.62 1.76 7.42
N GLY A 195 1.32 2.79 6.99
CA GLY A 195 2.55 3.26 7.62
C GLY A 195 2.44 3.67 9.10
N ILE A 196 1.25 4.12 9.54
CA ILE A 196 0.99 4.43 10.95
C ILE A 196 0.65 3.16 11.76
N ASN A 197 -0.07 2.23 11.13
CA ASN A 197 -0.64 1.08 11.82
C ASN A 197 0.37 -0.03 12.07
N ASP A 198 1.30 -0.23 11.15
CA ASP A 198 2.30 -1.28 11.28
C ASP A 198 3.37 -0.90 12.32
N LEU A 199 3.86 -1.91 13.03
CA LEU A 199 5.00 -1.75 13.91
C LEU A 199 6.29 -1.81 13.10
N ASN A 200 7.28 -1.04 13.50
CA ASN A 200 8.61 -1.06 12.87
C ASN A 200 9.38 -2.32 13.26
N HIS A 201 8.98 -3.47 12.73
CA HIS A 201 9.50 -4.78 13.08
C HIS A 201 9.45 -5.74 11.89
N LEU A 202 10.51 -6.53 11.66
CA LEU A 202 10.64 -7.44 10.50
C LEU A 202 9.47 -8.44 10.36
N ARG A 203 8.92 -8.96 11.47
CA ARG A 203 7.76 -9.87 11.40
C ARG A 203 6.52 -9.22 10.81
N VAL A 204 6.37 -7.91 10.99
CA VAL A 204 5.25 -7.14 10.40
C VAL A 204 5.50 -6.94 8.91
N ILE A 205 6.77 -6.76 8.52
CA ILE A 205 7.13 -6.60 7.10
C ILE A 205 6.87 -7.88 6.31
N ALA A 206 7.10 -9.05 6.87
CA ALA A 206 6.72 -10.32 6.23
C ALA A 206 5.20 -10.39 5.98
N LYS A 207 4.37 -9.84 6.89
CA LYS A 207 2.92 -9.75 6.67
C LYS A 207 2.55 -8.67 5.64
N TYR A 208 3.31 -7.59 5.58
CA TYR A 208 3.14 -6.58 4.53
C TYR A 208 3.48 -7.14 3.15
N GLU A 209 4.58 -7.90 3.03
CA GLU A 209 4.92 -8.61 1.80
C GLU A 209 3.84 -9.61 1.39
N LEU A 210 3.33 -10.40 2.34
CA LEU A 210 2.22 -11.33 2.09
C LEU A 210 0.97 -10.60 1.56
N LEU A 211 0.62 -9.44 2.12
CA LEU A 211 -0.50 -8.63 1.64
C LEU A 211 -0.26 -8.14 0.20
N VAL A 212 0.90 -7.53 -0.04
CA VAL A 212 1.26 -7.00 -1.37
C VAL A 212 1.20 -8.10 -2.42
N ARG A 213 1.84 -9.23 -2.14
CA ARG A 213 1.88 -10.38 -3.02
C ARG A 213 0.49 -10.94 -3.30
N SER A 214 -0.30 -11.17 -2.25
CA SER A 214 -1.66 -11.70 -2.38
C SER A 214 -2.61 -10.79 -3.17
N VAL A 215 -2.40 -9.47 -3.12
CA VAL A 215 -3.15 -8.52 -3.94
C VAL A 215 -2.69 -8.57 -5.40
N LEU A 216 -1.38 -8.65 -5.66
CA LEU A 216 -0.84 -8.75 -7.02
C LEU A 216 -1.23 -10.07 -7.71
N GLU A 217 -1.38 -11.15 -6.94
CA GLU A 217 -1.78 -12.49 -7.41
C GLU A 217 -3.29 -12.64 -7.67
N LEU A 218 -4.09 -11.59 -7.51
CA LEU A 218 -5.50 -11.62 -7.96
C LEU A 218 -5.58 -11.76 -9.48
N ASP A 219 -6.57 -12.49 -10.00
CA ASP A 219 -6.76 -12.71 -11.45
C ASP A 219 -6.84 -11.41 -12.26
N SER A 220 -7.32 -10.35 -11.64
CA SER A 220 -7.32 -9.00 -12.23
C SER A 220 -5.92 -8.39 -12.34
N ALA A 221 -4.92 -8.96 -11.66
CA ALA A 221 -3.54 -8.49 -11.55
C ALA A 221 -3.46 -6.96 -11.36
N PRO A 222 -4.01 -6.40 -10.28
CA PRO A 222 -4.22 -4.98 -10.12
C PRO A 222 -2.91 -4.20 -10.00
N ALA A 223 -2.95 -2.91 -10.33
CA ALA A 223 -1.93 -1.97 -9.92
C ALA A 223 -2.07 -1.66 -8.41
N ILE A 224 -0.94 -1.45 -7.74
CA ILE A 224 -0.91 -0.94 -6.36
C ILE A 224 -0.19 0.40 -6.35
N ILE A 225 -0.69 1.35 -5.56
CA ILE A 225 0.01 2.59 -5.19
C ILE A 225 0.00 2.68 -3.66
N ASN A 226 1.19 2.80 -3.08
CA ASN A 226 1.33 3.01 -1.64
C ASN A 226 1.43 4.49 -1.32
N ILE A 227 0.69 4.94 -0.30
CA ILE A 227 0.76 6.29 0.26
C ILE A 227 1.08 6.22 1.74
N GLU A 228 2.21 6.78 2.12
CA GLU A 228 2.64 6.82 3.51
C GLU A 228 2.14 8.09 4.18
N THR A 229 1.26 7.92 5.14
CA THR A 229 0.89 8.93 6.12
C THR A 229 1.76 8.78 7.37
N PHE A 230 1.71 9.75 8.29
CA PHE A 230 2.50 9.71 9.51
C PHE A 230 1.74 10.33 10.69
N THR A 231 2.24 10.08 11.87
CA THR A 231 1.74 10.64 13.13
C THR A 231 2.87 11.36 13.86
N THR A 232 2.52 12.39 14.60
CA THR A 232 3.43 13.07 15.54
C THR A 232 3.24 12.60 16.98
N LEU A 233 2.39 11.59 17.20
CA LEU A 233 2.09 11.04 18.52
C LEU A 233 3.20 10.10 19.04
N PHE A 234 3.86 9.35 18.14
CA PHE A 234 4.86 8.37 18.54
C PHE A 234 6.19 9.03 18.90
N HIS A 235 7.01 8.34 19.70
CA HIS A 235 8.33 8.83 20.09
C HIS A 235 9.24 9.07 18.91
N GLU A 236 9.19 8.18 17.93
CA GLU A 236 9.99 8.28 16.71
C GLU A 236 9.12 8.78 15.56
N LEU A 237 9.69 9.68 14.76
CA LEU A 237 9.09 10.12 13.49
C LEU A 237 9.34 9.12 12.35
N ILE A 238 10.22 8.15 12.57
CA ILE A 238 10.37 7.00 11.68
C ILE A 238 9.16 6.08 11.84
N SER A 239 8.66 5.58 10.73
CA SER A 239 7.53 4.66 10.72
C SER A 239 7.91 3.38 9.97
N SER A 240 7.03 2.38 9.98
CA SER A 240 7.19 1.16 9.20
C SER A 240 7.32 1.40 7.69
N SER A 241 6.97 2.59 7.21
CA SER A 241 7.18 2.98 5.81
C SER A 241 8.61 2.77 5.32
N ALA A 242 9.60 2.96 6.21
CA ALA A 242 11.00 2.71 5.87
C ALA A 242 11.25 1.24 5.50
N LEU A 243 10.58 0.30 6.16
CA LEU A 243 10.66 -1.14 5.87
C LEU A 243 9.70 -1.56 4.75
N HIS A 244 8.54 -0.90 4.63
CA HIS A 244 7.63 -1.12 3.50
C HIS A 244 8.32 -0.83 2.15
N ASN A 245 9.17 0.19 2.09
CA ASN A 245 9.82 0.60 0.85
C ASN A 245 10.71 -0.49 0.22
N ASP A 246 11.35 -1.35 1.01
CA ASP A 246 12.13 -2.46 0.47
C ASP A 246 11.22 -3.46 -0.25
N VAL A 247 10.07 -3.80 0.36
CA VAL A 247 9.06 -4.66 -0.26
C VAL A 247 8.48 -3.99 -1.51
N LEU A 248 8.13 -2.71 -1.42
CA LEU A 248 7.52 -1.98 -2.54
C LEU A 248 8.47 -1.87 -3.73
N ALA A 249 9.76 -1.64 -3.48
CA ALA A 249 10.78 -1.62 -4.53
C ALA A 249 10.98 -2.99 -5.18
N TYR A 250 10.96 -4.06 -4.38
CA TYR A 250 11.12 -5.43 -4.87
C TYR A 250 9.98 -5.85 -5.81
N TYR A 251 8.74 -5.44 -5.52
CA TYR A 251 7.55 -5.72 -6.34
C TYR A 251 7.21 -4.60 -7.33
N ASP A 252 8.10 -3.64 -7.54
CA ASP A 252 7.91 -2.51 -8.47
C ASP A 252 6.61 -1.72 -8.21
N ILE A 253 6.36 -1.35 -6.95
CA ILE A 253 5.17 -0.63 -6.50
C ILE A 253 5.55 0.79 -6.09
N PRO A 254 4.96 1.84 -6.71
CA PRO A 254 5.26 3.23 -6.34
C PRO A 254 4.86 3.54 -4.90
N SER A 255 5.72 4.28 -4.21
CA SER A 255 5.56 4.74 -2.83
C SER A 255 5.71 6.25 -2.71
N LEU A 256 4.72 6.89 -2.11
CA LEU A 256 4.66 8.33 -1.89
C LEU A 256 4.52 8.63 -0.40
N SER A 257 5.15 9.70 0.10
CA SER A 257 5.14 10.06 1.52
C SER A 257 4.72 11.51 1.73
N ILE A 258 3.65 11.72 2.49
CA ILE A 258 3.28 13.08 2.93
C ILE A 258 4.19 13.59 4.05
N ARG A 259 4.78 12.68 4.87
CA ARG A 259 5.72 13.04 5.95
C ARG A 259 6.88 13.86 5.41
N ASP A 260 7.46 13.43 4.32
CA ASP A 260 8.70 14.00 3.78
C ASP A 260 8.47 15.42 3.19
N VAL A 261 7.22 15.72 2.86
CA VAL A 261 6.78 17.07 2.45
C VAL A 261 6.42 17.93 3.65
N LEU A 262 5.71 17.36 4.64
CA LEU A 262 5.13 18.15 5.73
C LEU A 262 6.09 18.37 6.89
N LEU A 263 6.95 17.41 7.22
CA LEU A 263 7.80 17.49 8.40
C LEU A 263 8.67 18.74 8.46
N PRO A 264 9.34 19.19 7.38
CA PRO A 264 10.09 20.44 7.39
C PRO A 264 9.22 21.67 7.69
N ARG A 265 7.97 21.68 7.22
CA ARG A 265 7.02 22.78 7.48
C ARG A 265 6.56 22.77 8.94
N LEU A 266 6.24 21.59 9.48
CA LEU A 266 5.84 21.42 10.88
C LEU A 266 6.95 21.87 11.83
N MET A 267 8.20 21.58 11.49
CA MET A 267 9.36 21.98 12.30
C MET A 267 9.64 23.47 12.22
N ALA A 268 9.37 24.11 11.07
CA ALA A 268 9.60 25.54 10.88
C ALA A 268 8.61 26.43 11.64
N ASP A 269 7.34 26.00 11.74
CA ASP A 269 6.27 26.76 12.40
C ASP A 269 5.17 25.81 12.90
N PRO A 270 5.40 25.10 14.02
CA PRO A 270 4.49 24.08 14.51
C PRO A 270 3.11 24.64 14.91
N ASP A 271 3.05 25.84 15.47
CA ASP A 271 1.80 26.44 15.95
C ASP A 271 0.81 26.73 14.81
N VAL A 272 1.31 27.07 13.63
CA VAL A 272 0.48 27.30 12.44
C VAL A 272 0.26 26.00 11.66
N GLN A 273 1.29 25.16 11.55
CA GLN A 273 1.25 24.02 10.65
C GLN A 273 0.55 22.79 11.26
N MET A 274 0.68 22.57 12.59
CA MET A 274 0.01 21.44 13.24
C MET A 274 -1.52 21.51 13.09
N PRO A 275 -2.21 22.62 13.45
CA PRO A 275 -3.66 22.73 13.24
C PRO A 275 -4.09 22.71 11.77
N ARG A 276 -3.19 23.05 10.84
CA ARG A 276 -3.49 23.04 9.41
C ARG A 276 -3.53 21.63 8.82
N TRP A 277 -2.58 20.77 9.22
CA TRP A 277 -2.36 19.48 8.60
C TRP A 277 -2.90 18.29 9.40
N PHE A 278 -3.10 18.49 10.69
CA PHE A 278 -3.69 17.50 11.57
C PHE A 278 -5.11 17.91 11.98
N ARG A 279 -5.87 16.94 12.48
CA ARG A 279 -7.26 17.10 12.82
C ARG A 279 -7.44 18.02 14.04
N THR A 280 -8.41 18.94 13.93
CA THR A 280 -8.86 19.85 14.99
C THR A 280 -10.38 19.89 15.02
N GLY A 281 -10.94 20.45 16.09
CA GLY A 281 -12.40 20.67 16.24
C GLY A 281 -13.20 19.41 16.48
N GLY A 282 -14.53 19.53 16.55
CA GLY A 282 -15.43 18.44 16.85
C GLY A 282 -15.22 17.84 18.23
N ASP A 283 -14.91 16.55 18.29
CA ASP A 283 -14.63 15.79 19.50
C ASP A 283 -13.13 15.81 19.93
N VAL A 284 -12.29 16.63 19.29
CA VAL A 284 -10.87 16.80 19.67
C VAL A 284 -10.79 17.71 20.88
N SER A 285 -10.43 17.16 22.04
CA SER A 285 -10.34 17.89 23.30
C SER A 285 -9.07 17.58 24.05
N LEU A 286 -8.54 18.57 24.77
CA LEU A 286 -7.45 18.36 25.73
C LEU A 286 -7.92 17.39 26.82
N GLY A 287 -7.10 16.40 27.13
CA GLY A 287 -7.45 15.29 28.05
C GLY A 287 -7.46 13.92 27.35
N ASP A 288 -7.58 13.86 26.01
CA ASP A 288 -7.23 12.66 25.24
C ASP A 288 -5.70 12.56 25.13
N ASP A 289 -5.14 11.40 25.43
CA ASP A 289 -3.69 11.13 25.33
C ASP A 289 -3.08 11.43 23.94
N LYS A 290 -3.92 11.48 22.91
CA LYS A 290 -3.53 11.75 21.52
C LYS A 290 -3.63 13.22 21.15
N VAL A 291 -4.08 14.08 22.02
CA VAL A 291 -4.34 15.50 21.76
C VAL A 291 -3.33 16.37 22.48
N ARG A 292 -2.78 17.33 21.78
CA ARG A 292 -1.91 18.40 22.33
C ARG A 292 -2.38 19.75 21.80
N GLU A 293 -2.09 20.80 22.54
CA GLU A 293 -2.35 22.16 22.10
C GLU A 293 -1.24 22.68 21.19
N TRP A 294 -1.63 23.25 20.06
CA TRP A 294 -0.77 23.93 19.11
C TRP A 294 -1.47 25.19 18.60
N GLY A 295 -0.80 26.35 18.67
CA GLY A 295 -1.39 27.61 18.23
C GLY A 295 -2.72 27.95 18.91
N GLY A 296 -2.88 27.56 20.17
CA GLY A 296 -4.10 27.78 20.97
C GLY A 296 -5.29 26.87 20.64
N VAL A 297 -5.09 25.80 19.85
CA VAL A 297 -6.14 24.84 19.52
C VAL A 297 -5.73 23.40 19.84
N PRO A 298 -6.69 22.56 20.33
CA PRO A 298 -6.46 21.12 20.47
C PRO A 298 -6.26 20.46 19.10
N VAL A 299 -5.20 19.69 18.95
CA VAL A 299 -4.82 18.98 17.72
C VAL A 299 -4.68 17.49 17.99
N ASP A 300 -5.37 16.67 17.24
CA ASP A 300 -5.20 15.21 17.22
C ASP A 300 -3.88 14.87 16.49
N LEU A 301 -2.90 14.38 17.21
CA LEU A 301 -1.56 14.08 16.70
C LEU A 301 -1.50 12.85 15.79
N MET A 302 -2.60 12.06 15.74
CA MET A 302 -2.64 10.80 14.98
C MET A 302 -3.28 10.94 13.58
N HIS A 303 -4.30 11.79 13.45
CA HIS A 303 -5.10 11.84 12.23
C HIS A 303 -4.89 13.16 11.49
N ILE A 304 -4.68 13.05 10.18
CA ILE A 304 -4.53 14.23 9.31
C ILE A 304 -5.88 14.92 9.06
N SER A 305 -5.83 16.22 8.81
CA SER A 305 -7.01 17.03 8.46
C SER A 305 -7.47 16.78 7.02
N ALA A 306 -8.62 17.33 6.62
CA ALA A 306 -9.07 17.35 5.23
C ALA A 306 -8.02 17.93 4.27
N LYS A 307 -7.22 18.92 4.71
CA LYS A 307 -6.09 19.45 3.92
C LYS A 307 -4.97 18.42 3.78
N GLY A 308 -4.69 17.65 4.83
CA GLY A 308 -3.73 16.53 4.78
C GLY A 308 -4.18 15.44 3.80
N HIS A 309 -5.46 15.08 3.82
CA HIS A 309 -6.05 14.18 2.84
C HIS A 309 -5.94 14.72 1.41
N GLY A 310 -6.23 16.01 1.21
CA GLY A 310 -6.09 16.68 -0.08
C GLY A 310 -4.64 16.67 -0.61
N LEU A 311 -3.65 16.85 0.27
CA LEU A 311 -2.22 16.73 -0.10
C LEU A 311 -1.89 15.30 -0.54
N ALA A 312 -2.26 14.30 0.26
CA ALA A 312 -2.02 12.89 -0.08
C ALA A 312 -2.65 12.51 -1.42
N ALA A 313 -3.91 12.89 -1.65
CA ALA A 313 -4.59 12.70 -2.92
C ALA A 313 -3.87 13.41 -4.08
N GLY A 314 -3.42 14.66 -3.86
CA GLY A 314 -2.69 15.44 -4.86
C GLY A 314 -1.38 14.79 -5.29
N LEU A 315 -0.65 14.15 -4.37
CA LEU A 315 0.58 13.40 -4.68
C LEU A 315 0.28 12.18 -5.56
N ILE A 316 -0.75 11.40 -5.22
CA ILE A 316 -1.16 10.23 -6.02
C ILE A 316 -1.65 10.68 -7.41
N ILE A 317 -2.48 11.72 -7.48
CA ILE A 317 -2.98 12.28 -8.75
C ILE A 317 -1.83 12.78 -9.62
N ASN A 318 -0.83 13.43 -9.03
CA ASN A 318 0.34 13.88 -9.78
C ASN A 318 1.15 12.70 -10.34
N TYR A 319 1.36 11.64 -9.55
CA TYR A 319 1.99 10.42 -10.02
C TYR A 319 1.19 9.80 -11.17
N LEU A 320 -0.12 9.61 -11.01
CA LEU A 320 -1.02 9.09 -12.05
C LEU A 320 -0.99 9.95 -13.32
N SER A 321 -0.96 11.28 -13.18
CA SER A 321 -0.88 12.22 -14.31
C SER A 321 0.43 12.07 -15.07
N THR A 322 1.53 11.84 -14.35
CA THR A 322 2.85 11.58 -14.95
C THR A 322 2.82 10.27 -15.75
N GLN A 323 2.29 9.18 -15.18
CA GLN A 323 2.16 7.90 -15.86
C GLN A 323 1.21 8.00 -17.06
N LEU A 324 0.12 8.74 -16.92
CA LEU A 324 -0.83 8.99 -18.02
C LEU A 324 -0.15 9.70 -19.20
N ALA A 325 0.73 10.66 -18.95
CA ALA A 325 1.46 11.35 -19.99
C ALA A 325 2.41 10.42 -20.80
N LEU A 326 2.85 9.31 -20.18
CA LEU A 326 3.70 8.31 -20.86
C LEU A 326 2.90 7.40 -21.80
N VAL A 327 1.65 7.06 -21.43
CA VAL A 327 0.80 6.12 -22.20
C VAL A 327 -0.19 6.84 -23.12
N ALA A 328 -0.55 8.10 -22.83
CA ALA A 328 -1.43 8.87 -23.70
C ALA A 328 -0.76 9.03 -25.07
N PRO A 329 -1.48 8.77 -26.20
CA PRO A 329 -0.92 8.92 -27.51
C PRO A 329 -0.57 10.40 -27.74
N SER A 330 0.69 10.75 -27.48
CA SER A 330 1.26 11.99 -27.99
C SER A 330 1.19 11.95 -29.52
N THR A 331 0.85 13.10 -30.16
CA THR A 331 0.87 13.35 -31.62
C THR A 331 1.82 12.43 -32.38
N PRO A 332 1.50 12.00 -33.62
CA PRO A 332 2.11 10.86 -34.29
C PRO A 332 3.64 10.92 -34.22
N LYS A 333 4.21 10.17 -33.29
CA LYS A 333 5.64 9.87 -33.28
C LYS A 333 5.90 9.13 -34.58
N GLY A 334 6.79 9.62 -35.41
CA GLY A 334 7.15 9.01 -36.68
C GLY A 334 7.45 7.51 -36.55
N LEU A 335 7.60 6.83 -37.69
CA LEU A 335 7.76 5.36 -37.79
C LEU A 335 8.72 4.76 -36.74
N PHE A 336 9.81 5.46 -36.44
CA PHE A 336 10.79 5.10 -35.41
C PHE A 336 10.24 5.12 -33.96
N GLY A 337 9.30 6.01 -33.63
CA GLY A 337 8.69 6.05 -32.30
C GLY A 337 7.77 4.86 -32.01
N ARG A 338 7.14 4.28 -33.06
CA ARG A 338 6.31 3.07 -32.93
C ARG A 338 7.14 1.82 -32.65
N PHE A 339 8.30 1.68 -33.28
CA PHE A 339 9.22 0.56 -33.04
C PHE A 339 9.82 0.63 -31.63
N SER A 340 10.17 1.82 -31.15
CA SER A 340 10.72 2.03 -29.81
C SER A 340 9.68 1.71 -28.72
N ALA A 341 8.43 2.14 -28.89
CA ALA A 341 7.34 1.87 -27.94
C ALA A 341 6.95 0.38 -27.93
N ALA A 342 6.92 -0.28 -29.07
CA ALA A 342 6.63 -1.72 -29.15
C ALA A 342 7.75 -2.57 -28.51
N ARG A 343 9.00 -2.17 -28.70
CA ARG A 343 10.16 -2.83 -28.08
C ARG A 343 10.16 -2.61 -26.57
N LEU A 344 9.87 -1.40 -26.10
CA LEU A 344 9.74 -1.09 -24.68
C LEU A 344 8.59 -1.89 -24.03
N ARG A 345 7.44 -2.02 -24.71
CA ARG A 345 6.33 -2.87 -24.25
C ARG A 345 6.75 -4.32 -24.07
N LYS A 346 7.43 -4.92 -25.05
CA LYS A 346 7.91 -6.31 -24.96
C LYS A 346 8.91 -6.49 -23.79
N THR A 347 9.77 -5.51 -23.56
CA THR A 347 10.70 -5.51 -22.41
C THR A 347 9.96 -5.33 -21.08
N LEU A 348 8.83 -4.60 -21.06
CA LEU A 348 8.02 -4.38 -19.86
C LEU A 348 7.04 -5.53 -19.55
N GLU A 349 6.79 -6.44 -20.49
CA GLU A 349 5.95 -7.62 -20.25
C GLU A 349 6.50 -8.46 -19.09
N HIS A 350 7.81 -8.64 -19.00
CA HIS A 350 8.45 -9.34 -17.88
C HIS A 350 8.41 -8.58 -16.53
N VAL A 351 8.17 -7.28 -16.54
CA VAL A 351 8.07 -6.46 -15.30
C VAL A 351 6.77 -6.73 -14.53
N TYR A 352 5.80 -7.43 -15.13
CA TYR A 352 4.57 -7.81 -14.45
C TYR A 352 4.71 -9.10 -13.64
N ASP A 353 5.77 -9.85 -13.83
CA ASP A 353 5.99 -11.11 -13.14
C ASP A 353 6.20 -10.84 -11.64
N ILE A 354 5.54 -11.65 -10.82
CA ILE A 354 5.74 -11.61 -9.39
C ILE A 354 6.92 -12.55 -9.09
N PRO A 355 7.99 -12.05 -8.46
CA PRO A 355 9.14 -12.90 -8.17
C PRO A 355 8.75 -14.14 -7.38
N ASP A 356 9.29 -15.31 -7.70
CA ASP A 356 8.98 -16.56 -6.98
C ASP A 356 9.49 -16.56 -5.56
N THR A 357 10.66 -15.97 -5.32
CA THR A 357 11.25 -15.82 -3.99
C THR A 357 10.62 -14.66 -3.23
N TRP A 358 10.55 -14.80 -1.92
CA TRP A 358 10.08 -13.76 -1.02
C TRP A 358 11.26 -12.94 -0.47
N LEU A 359 11.13 -11.63 -0.43
CA LEU A 359 12.18 -10.75 0.09
C LEU A 359 12.43 -10.98 1.59
N THR A 360 11.42 -11.36 2.35
CA THR A 360 11.50 -11.58 3.80
C THR A 360 11.83 -13.01 4.20
N GLN A 361 12.18 -13.86 3.25
CA GLN A 361 12.63 -15.24 3.46
C GLN A 361 14.12 -15.41 3.16
N SER A 362 14.69 -16.55 3.57
CA SER A 362 16.04 -16.93 3.16
C SER A 362 16.07 -17.20 1.67
N PHE A 363 17.14 -16.79 1.01
CA PHE A 363 17.34 -17.12 -0.39
C PHE A 363 17.62 -18.62 -0.55
N ASP A 364 16.62 -19.35 -0.99
CA ASP A 364 16.74 -20.74 -1.41
C ASP A 364 15.87 -20.95 -2.66
N PRO A 365 16.47 -20.98 -3.85
CA PRO A 365 15.74 -21.14 -5.10
C PRO A 365 15.16 -22.55 -5.29
N THR A 366 15.54 -23.52 -4.44
CA THR A 366 15.06 -24.91 -4.50
C THR A 366 13.87 -25.16 -3.58
N GLU A 367 13.64 -24.30 -2.60
CA GLU A 367 12.53 -24.39 -1.65
C GLU A 367 11.56 -23.21 -1.84
N LEU A 368 10.64 -23.34 -2.79
CA LEU A 368 9.56 -22.35 -2.95
C LEU A 368 8.55 -22.50 -1.80
N PRO A 369 8.09 -21.39 -1.21
CA PRO A 369 7.12 -21.45 -0.12
C PRO A 369 5.80 -22.06 -0.59
N GLU A 370 5.26 -22.95 0.23
CA GLU A 370 3.98 -23.60 -0.02
C GLU A 370 2.87 -22.54 -0.12
N ARG A 371 2.12 -22.54 -1.22
CA ARG A 371 1.00 -21.61 -1.44
C ARG A 371 -0.27 -22.18 -0.83
N ARG A 372 -0.90 -21.43 0.05
CA ARG A 372 -2.21 -21.74 0.63
C ARG A 372 -3.12 -20.52 0.54
N ALA A 373 -4.38 -20.77 0.24
CA ALA A 373 -5.37 -19.69 0.20
C ALA A 373 -5.75 -19.25 1.63
N PRO A 374 -5.59 -17.96 1.99
CA PRO A 374 -5.99 -17.48 3.30
C PRO A 374 -7.50 -17.46 3.44
N VAL A 375 -8.00 -17.96 4.57
CA VAL A 375 -9.40 -17.85 4.99
C VAL A 375 -9.49 -16.90 6.17
N CYS A 376 -10.39 -15.93 6.10
CA CYS A 376 -10.61 -14.96 7.16
C CYS A 376 -12.07 -14.98 7.60
N ARG A 377 -12.28 -15.15 8.90
CA ARG A 377 -13.56 -14.92 9.57
C ARG A 377 -13.37 -13.76 10.54
N SER A 378 -13.98 -12.62 10.24
CA SER A 378 -13.80 -11.40 11.03
C SER A 378 -15.13 -10.74 11.36
N MET A 379 -15.27 -10.33 12.62
CA MET A 379 -16.39 -9.50 13.08
C MET A 379 -16.41 -8.10 12.42
N ASN A 380 -15.29 -7.67 11.83
CA ASN A 380 -15.13 -6.38 11.18
C ASN A 380 -15.00 -6.47 9.66
N SER A 381 -15.37 -7.61 9.05
CA SER A 381 -15.39 -7.80 7.60
C SER A 381 -16.28 -6.74 6.93
N ALA A 382 -15.76 -6.08 5.89
CA ALA A 382 -16.54 -5.13 5.12
C ALA A 382 -17.68 -5.82 4.36
N LYS A 383 -17.49 -7.06 3.93
CA LYS A 383 -18.53 -7.88 3.30
C LYS A 383 -19.63 -8.28 4.30
N LEU A 384 -19.26 -8.64 5.53
CA LEU A 384 -20.22 -8.96 6.59
C LEU A 384 -21.18 -7.80 6.87
N HIS A 385 -20.68 -6.57 6.79
CA HIS A 385 -21.46 -5.35 7.03
C HIS A 385 -22.01 -4.72 5.73
N ASN A 386 -22.12 -5.50 4.64
CA ASN A 386 -22.65 -5.06 3.34
C ASN A 386 -21.95 -3.82 2.74
N ARG A 387 -20.71 -3.53 3.16
CA ARG A 387 -19.90 -2.43 2.64
C ARG A 387 -19.21 -2.74 1.31
N VAL A 388 -19.10 -4.01 0.98
CA VAL A 388 -18.53 -4.53 -0.27
C VAL A 388 -19.44 -5.61 -0.81
N SER A 389 -19.87 -5.48 -2.05
CA SER A 389 -20.61 -6.53 -2.75
C SER A 389 -19.64 -7.56 -3.34
N GLY A 390 -20.01 -8.81 -3.34
CA GLY A 390 -19.26 -9.93 -3.91
C GLY A 390 -19.40 -11.17 -3.00
N THR A 391 -20.07 -12.18 -3.53
CA THR A 391 -20.28 -13.47 -2.86
C THR A 391 -19.39 -14.57 -3.44
N ASP A 392 -18.61 -14.24 -4.48
CA ASP A 392 -18.23 -15.21 -5.50
C ASP A 392 -17.00 -16.05 -5.14
N ASP A 393 -16.26 -15.68 -4.07
CA ASP A 393 -15.00 -16.34 -3.71
C ASP A 393 -15.05 -17.15 -2.40
N VAL A 394 -16.24 -17.33 -1.80
CA VAL A 394 -16.38 -18.15 -0.59
C VAL A 394 -16.84 -19.54 -1.02
N PRO A 395 -16.09 -20.60 -0.74
CA PRO A 395 -16.55 -21.95 -0.95
C PRO A 395 -17.96 -22.14 -0.35
N GLU A 396 -18.85 -22.83 -1.06
CA GLU A 396 -20.26 -23.00 -0.70
C GLU A 396 -20.46 -23.52 0.73
N ASN A 397 -19.46 -24.18 1.29
CA ASN A 397 -19.42 -24.69 2.66
C ASN A 397 -18.95 -23.68 3.72
N ASP A 398 -18.49 -22.47 3.36
CA ASP A 398 -17.92 -21.49 4.28
C ASP A 398 -18.65 -20.12 4.23
N GLN A 399 -19.98 -20.15 4.07
CA GLN A 399 -20.82 -18.94 4.00
C GLN A 399 -20.87 -18.14 5.31
N VAL A 400 -20.25 -18.63 6.39
CA VAL A 400 -20.22 -17.95 7.68
C VAL A 400 -19.04 -16.99 7.72
N ARG A 401 -19.30 -15.73 7.44
CA ARG A 401 -18.27 -14.65 7.43
C ARG A 401 -17.91 -14.12 8.81
N GLY A 402 -18.77 -14.31 9.80
CA GLY A 402 -18.54 -13.91 11.19
C GLY A 402 -17.91 -15.00 12.04
N LEU A 403 -17.58 -14.66 13.28
CA LEU A 403 -17.12 -15.65 14.25
C LEU A 403 -18.32 -16.43 14.84
N VAL A 404 -18.37 -17.72 14.62
CA VAL A 404 -19.38 -18.61 15.19
C VAL A 404 -18.75 -19.46 16.28
N LEU A 405 -19.24 -19.27 17.50
CA LEU A 405 -18.84 -20.07 18.64
C LEU A 405 -19.44 -21.48 18.55
N HIS A 406 -18.61 -22.49 18.76
CA HIS A 406 -19.07 -23.87 18.95
C HIS A 406 -19.98 -23.97 20.21
N PRO A 407 -21.00 -24.87 20.28
CA PRO A 407 -21.88 -24.98 21.43
C PRO A 407 -21.20 -25.26 22.78
N SER A 408 -19.99 -25.80 22.79
CA SER A 408 -19.20 -26.00 24.01
C SER A 408 -18.57 -24.72 24.57
N SER A 409 -18.68 -23.60 23.85
CA SER A 409 -18.16 -22.30 24.32
C SER A 409 -19.01 -21.75 25.46
N HIS A 410 -18.38 -21.02 26.38
CA HIS A 410 -19.09 -20.33 27.45
C HIS A 410 -18.34 -19.06 27.89
N GLY A 411 -19.09 -18.09 28.39
CA GLY A 411 -18.54 -16.84 28.96
C GLY A 411 -18.02 -15.83 27.94
N TRP A 412 -18.26 -16.06 26.65
CA TRP A 412 -17.99 -15.13 25.58
C TRP A 412 -19.28 -14.60 24.98
N GLU A 413 -19.31 -13.29 24.68
CA GLU A 413 -20.49 -12.61 24.14
C GLU A 413 -20.10 -11.64 23.01
N PRO A 414 -20.96 -11.45 21.99
CA PRO A 414 -20.79 -10.37 21.01
C PRO A 414 -20.87 -9.01 21.71
N TRP A 415 -19.98 -8.12 21.35
CA TRP A 415 -19.93 -6.75 21.86
C TRP A 415 -19.42 -5.79 20.79
N ALA A 416 -19.96 -4.59 20.77
CA ALA A 416 -19.55 -3.54 19.86
C ALA A 416 -19.07 -2.31 20.62
N TRP A 417 -18.04 -1.68 20.11
CA TRP A 417 -17.55 -0.41 20.60
C TRP A 417 -17.28 0.53 19.43
N MET A 418 -18.06 1.58 19.36
CA MET A 418 -18.14 2.39 18.15
C MET A 418 -18.44 1.47 16.92
N GLU A 419 -17.72 1.62 15.83
CA GLU A 419 -17.86 0.79 14.63
C GLU A 419 -17.04 -0.52 14.64
N LYS A 420 -16.57 -0.96 15.80
CA LYS A 420 -15.78 -2.20 15.94
C LYS A 420 -16.55 -3.25 16.69
N HIS A 421 -16.57 -4.45 16.13
CA HIS A 421 -17.27 -5.61 16.67
C HIS A 421 -16.27 -6.64 17.20
N TYR A 422 -16.61 -7.25 18.31
CA TYR A 422 -15.77 -8.20 19.02
C TYR A 422 -16.58 -9.35 19.61
N LEU A 423 -15.94 -10.48 19.85
CA LEU A 423 -16.31 -11.41 20.90
C LEU A 423 -15.51 -11.04 22.15
N VAL A 424 -16.19 -10.87 23.28
CA VAL A 424 -15.58 -10.39 24.54
C VAL A 424 -15.81 -11.40 25.65
N ALA A 425 -14.78 -11.68 26.42
CA ALA A 425 -14.85 -12.37 27.69
C ALA A 425 -14.30 -11.48 28.80
N ARG A 426 -14.91 -11.57 30.01
CA ARG A 426 -14.53 -10.75 31.17
C ARG A 426 -14.25 -11.54 32.43
N LYS A 427 -14.63 -12.83 32.47
CA LYS A 427 -14.44 -13.71 33.64
C LYS A 427 -13.43 -14.78 33.33
N PRO A 428 -12.35 -14.93 34.13
CA PRO A 428 -11.41 -16.04 33.97
C PRO A 428 -12.13 -17.40 33.89
N GLY A 429 -11.60 -18.31 33.08
CA GLY A 429 -12.19 -19.60 32.77
C GLY A 429 -13.21 -19.57 31.64
N ALA A 430 -13.59 -18.40 31.08
CA ALA A 430 -14.40 -18.33 29.88
C ALA A 430 -13.67 -18.99 28.71
N LEU A 431 -14.36 -19.88 27.96
CA LEU A 431 -13.81 -20.68 26.88
C LEU A 431 -14.49 -20.36 25.55
N ALA A 432 -13.73 -19.93 24.57
CA ALA A 432 -14.18 -19.85 23.17
C ALA A 432 -13.65 -21.04 22.40
N VAL A 433 -14.51 -21.66 21.59
CA VAL A 433 -14.19 -22.83 20.77
C VAL A 433 -14.69 -22.56 19.36
N PHE A 434 -13.83 -22.85 18.36
CA PHE A 434 -14.13 -22.63 16.95
C PHE A 434 -13.66 -23.82 16.13
N ASP A 435 -14.53 -24.32 15.25
CA ASP A 435 -14.16 -25.32 14.25
C ASP A 435 -13.63 -24.62 12.99
N PHE A 436 -12.56 -25.15 12.39
CA PHE A 436 -11.98 -24.66 11.14
C PHE A 436 -11.41 -25.81 10.32
N VAL A 437 -11.08 -25.54 9.05
CA VAL A 437 -10.56 -26.54 8.11
C VAL A 437 -9.27 -26.02 7.50
N ILE A 438 -8.21 -26.80 7.58
CA ILE A 438 -6.97 -26.55 6.83
C ILE A 438 -7.11 -27.22 5.47
N SER A 439 -6.97 -26.43 4.41
CA SER A 439 -7.01 -26.91 3.03
C SER A 439 -5.70 -27.62 2.65
N ALA A 440 -5.77 -28.49 1.64
CA ALA A 440 -4.56 -28.98 1.00
C ALA A 440 -3.80 -27.82 0.34
N PRO A 441 -2.46 -27.93 0.17
CA PRO A 441 -1.69 -26.94 -0.57
C PRO A 441 -2.25 -26.75 -1.99
N LEU A 442 -2.12 -25.53 -2.49
CA LEU A 442 -2.41 -25.27 -3.90
C LEU A 442 -1.34 -25.95 -4.76
N PRO A 443 -1.70 -26.55 -5.90
CA PRO A 443 -0.72 -27.11 -6.81
C PRO A 443 0.29 -26.04 -7.23
N ALA A 444 1.55 -26.43 -7.38
CA ALA A 444 2.54 -25.57 -8.00
C ALA A 444 2.08 -25.27 -9.44
N THR A 445 1.94 -24.01 -9.79
CA THR A 445 1.73 -23.61 -11.19
C THR A 445 3.03 -23.80 -11.92
N HIS A 446 3.32 -25.01 -12.42
CA HIS A 446 4.23 -25.19 -13.52
C HIS A 446 3.45 -24.84 -14.77
N ASP A 447 3.67 -23.66 -15.29
CA ASP A 447 3.40 -23.42 -16.71
C ASP A 447 4.49 -24.19 -17.47
N ASP A 448 4.16 -25.44 -17.86
CA ASP A 448 4.94 -26.23 -18.83
C ASP A 448 4.72 -25.63 -20.22
N ASP A 449 5.06 -24.38 -20.41
CA ASP A 449 5.08 -23.77 -21.73
C ASP A 449 6.50 -23.28 -22.03
N ASP A 450 7.14 -24.10 -22.89
CA ASP A 450 8.27 -23.78 -23.75
C ASP A 450 9.52 -23.19 -23.09
N ASP A 451 10.57 -24.03 -22.99
CA ASP A 451 11.99 -23.66 -22.93
C ASP A 451 12.38 -22.71 -24.09
N GLU A 452 11.84 -21.51 -24.14
CA GLU A 452 12.43 -20.43 -24.90
C GLU A 452 13.62 -19.92 -24.09
N VAL A 453 14.82 -20.26 -24.55
CA VAL A 453 16.11 -19.79 -23.97
C VAL A 453 16.02 -18.28 -23.82
N ILE A 454 15.84 -17.82 -22.59
CA ILE A 454 15.85 -16.39 -22.24
C ILE A 454 17.30 -15.94 -22.43
N GLU A 455 17.58 -15.21 -23.53
CA GLU A 455 18.84 -14.48 -23.67
C GLU A 455 18.94 -13.49 -22.50
N ASP A 456 20.05 -13.57 -21.75
CA ASP A 456 20.33 -12.81 -20.54
C ASP A 456 20.02 -11.30 -20.77
N PRO A 457 19.12 -10.66 -19.98
CA PRO A 457 18.83 -9.24 -20.11
C PRO A 457 20.04 -8.32 -19.92
N LEU A 458 21.13 -8.84 -19.35
CA LEU A 458 22.38 -8.08 -19.17
C LEU A 458 23.14 -7.85 -20.48
N ASP A 459 22.88 -8.62 -21.55
CA ASP A 459 23.47 -8.37 -22.86
C ASP A 459 22.98 -7.09 -23.54
N VAL A 460 21.89 -6.50 -23.06
CA VAL A 460 21.38 -5.22 -23.58
C VAL A 460 22.28 -4.04 -23.16
N TYR A 461 23.02 -4.16 -22.07
CA TYR A 461 23.97 -3.12 -21.64
C TYR A 461 25.27 -3.11 -22.44
N SER A 462 25.71 -4.25 -22.99
CA SER A 462 26.90 -4.32 -23.82
C SER A 462 26.75 -3.63 -25.19
N ALA A 463 25.51 -3.50 -25.69
CA ALA A 463 25.20 -2.82 -26.94
C ALA A 463 25.31 -1.27 -26.86
N PHE A 464 25.36 -0.69 -25.67
CA PHE A 464 25.51 0.76 -25.46
C PHE A 464 26.97 1.22 -25.34
N GLU A 465 27.93 0.34 -25.11
CA GLU A 465 29.35 0.71 -25.05
C GLU A 465 30.00 0.92 -26.43
N GLY A 466 29.37 0.49 -27.51
CA GLY A 466 29.92 0.54 -28.86
C GLY A 466 29.94 1.89 -29.58
N THR A 467 29.33 2.95 -29.04
CA THR A 467 29.17 4.25 -29.71
C THR A 467 29.87 5.44 -29.06
N ALA A 468 30.60 5.24 -27.97
CA ALA A 468 31.28 6.32 -27.22
C ALA A 468 32.81 6.41 -27.43
N THR A 469 33.37 5.77 -28.44
CA THR A 469 34.80 5.87 -28.74
C THR A 469 35.06 6.75 -29.97
N ARG A 470 34.92 8.06 -29.81
CA ARG A 470 35.72 9.09 -30.54
C ARG A 470 35.53 10.45 -29.89
N ALA A 471 36.22 10.71 -28.80
CA ALA A 471 36.59 12.08 -28.38
C ALA A 471 37.86 12.03 -27.52
N ALA A 472 38.96 12.32 -28.16
CA ALA A 472 40.18 12.99 -27.68
C ALA A 472 40.65 12.72 -26.24
N SER A 473 41.75 11.97 -26.17
CA SER A 473 42.72 11.93 -25.08
C SER A 473 43.17 13.35 -24.62
N VAL A 474 42.84 13.72 -23.40
CA VAL A 474 43.60 14.69 -22.62
C VAL A 474 44.04 14.03 -21.32
N ARG A 475 45.29 13.59 -21.30
CA ARG A 475 45.98 13.19 -20.07
C ARG A 475 46.04 14.39 -19.12
N ARG A 476 45.47 14.25 -17.94
CA ARG A 476 45.87 14.97 -16.74
C ARG A 476 46.41 13.97 -15.74
N GLU A 477 47.70 14.15 -15.46
CA GLU A 477 48.43 13.41 -14.44
C GLU A 477 47.83 13.73 -13.06
N MET A 478 47.50 12.70 -12.31
CA MET A 478 47.22 12.81 -10.87
C MET A 478 48.48 12.48 -10.08
N PRO A 479 48.72 13.19 -9.00
CA PRO A 479 49.92 12.97 -8.17
C PRO A 479 49.78 11.74 -7.28
N THR A 480 50.91 11.17 -7.04
CA THR A 480 51.35 9.94 -6.43
C THR A 480 50.80 9.67 -5.01
N ARG A 481 50.36 8.46 -4.82
CA ARG A 481 50.17 7.68 -3.60
C ARG A 481 50.89 8.15 -2.34
N LEU A 482 50.16 8.34 -1.26
CA LEU A 482 50.64 8.14 0.11
C LEU A 482 50.27 6.71 0.56
N ARG A 483 51.32 5.92 0.76
CA ARG A 483 51.22 4.58 1.36
C ARG A 483 50.93 4.74 2.85
N LEU A 484 49.85 4.18 3.31
CA LEU A 484 49.61 3.90 4.72
C LEU A 484 49.93 2.41 4.95
N LYS A 485 51.21 2.09 5.08
CA LYS A 485 51.71 0.91 5.74
C LYS A 485 52.62 1.39 6.86
N ASP A 486 52.38 0.85 8.05
CA ASP A 486 53.14 0.96 9.30
C ASP A 486 52.35 1.69 10.41
N GLN A 487 51.45 0.93 11.00
CA GLN A 487 51.07 1.01 12.42
C GLN A 487 50.01 -0.05 12.77
N VAL A 488 50.38 -1.34 12.69
CA VAL A 488 49.70 -2.42 13.42
C VAL A 488 50.77 -3.44 13.81
N ALA A 489 51.51 -3.13 14.82
CA ALA A 489 52.30 -4.12 15.56
C ALA A 489 52.32 -3.68 17.03
N ALA A 490 51.38 -4.18 17.82
CA ALA A 490 51.47 -4.46 19.26
C ALA A 490 50.07 -4.64 19.87
N ARG A 491 49.68 -5.89 19.96
CA ARG A 491 49.04 -6.51 21.13
C ARG A 491 48.29 -7.76 20.69
N GLN A 492 49.02 -8.85 20.64
CA GLN A 492 48.45 -10.18 20.80
C GLN A 492 48.16 -10.36 22.30
N GLU A 493 46.92 -10.28 22.71
CA GLU A 493 46.40 -10.99 23.85
C GLU A 493 45.29 -11.92 23.32
N GLN A 494 45.55 -13.22 23.48
CA GLN A 494 44.62 -14.28 23.15
C GLN A 494 43.38 -14.19 24.04
N PRO A 495 42.16 -14.11 23.49
CA PRO A 495 40.99 -14.46 24.24
C PRO A 495 40.78 -15.97 24.13
N THR A 496 40.81 -16.64 25.28
CA THR A 496 40.33 -17.99 25.51
C THR A 496 39.06 -18.27 24.74
N ARG A 497 39.06 -19.34 23.95
CA ARG A 497 37.90 -19.94 23.32
C ARG A 497 36.81 -20.19 24.37
N ARG A 498 35.87 -19.23 24.55
CA ARG A 498 34.53 -19.54 24.98
C ARG A 498 33.79 -19.99 23.74
N SER A 499 33.49 -21.28 23.68
CA SER A 499 32.48 -21.87 22.83
C SER A 499 31.17 -21.11 23.06
N SER A 500 30.94 -20.04 22.29
CA SER A 500 29.59 -19.53 22.09
C SER A 500 28.92 -20.54 21.17
N THR A 501 28.21 -21.49 21.78
CA THR A 501 27.08 -22.09 21.10
C THR A 501 26.16 -20.92 20.70
N PHE A 502 26.35 -20.41 19.49
CA PHE A 502 25.28 -19.72 18.77
C PHE A 502 24.16 -20.75 18.77
N ARG A 503 23.19 -20.60 19.69
CA ARG A 503 21.89 -21.18 19.51
C ARG A 503 21.48 -20.64 18.15
N LYS A 504 21.38 -21.52 17.15
CA LYS A 504 20.60 -21.25 15.96
C LYS A 504 19.31 -20.65 16.48
N ALA A 505 19.12 -19.35 16.27
CA ALA A 505 17.79 -18.78 16.29
C ALA A 505 17.05 -19.66 15.30
N HIS A 506 16.11 -20.45 15.80
CA HIS A 506 15.25 -21.23 14.94
C HIS A 506 14.70 -20.26 13.93
N ASN A 507 15.10 -20.44 12.68
CA ASN A 507 14.34 -20.02 11.55
C ASN A 507 12.95 -20.64 11.77
N GLU A 508 11.99 -19.86 12.27
CA GLU A 508 10.56 -20.16 12.17
C GLU A 508 10.17 -19.88 10.69
N GLY A 509 10.93 -20.49 9.76
CA GLY A 509 10.71 -20.48 8.34
C GLY A 509 9.93 -21.73 7.98
N SER A 510 9.00 -21.59 7.09
CA SER A 510 8.22 -22.59 6.39
C SER A 510 8.02 -23.91 7.15
N SER A 511 7.10 -23.92 8.10
CA SER A 511 6.53 -25.18 8.54
C SER A 511 5.68 -25.71 7.39
N ASP A 512 6.08 -26.82 6.79
CA ASP A 512 5.19 -27.60 5.92
C ASP A 512 3.89 -27.83 6.67
N GLY A 513 2.79 -27.22 6.21
CA GLY A 513 1.48 -27.34 6.83
C GLY A 513 0.75 -26.04 7.09
N GLY A 514 -0.54 -26.15 7.41
CA GLY A 514 -1.44 -25.02 7.63
C GLY A 514 -1.13 -24.23 8.90
N THR A 515 -1.58 -22.99 8.93
CA THR A 515 -1.44 -22.06 10.05
C THR A 515 -2.82 -21.61 10.52
N VAL A 516 -3.02 -21.49 11.84
CA VAL A 516 -4.17 -20.78 12.40
C VAL A 516 -3.70 -19.64 13.30
N ALA A 517 -4.34 -18.47 13.16
CA ALA A 517 -4.05 -17.29 13.94
C ALA A 517 -5.33 -16.61 14.41
N ILE A 518 -5.24 -15.80 15.47
CA ILE A 518 -6.36 -14.99 15.96
C ILE A 518 -6.06 -13.51 15.89
N GLY A 519 -7.10 -12.74 15.56
CA GLY A 519 -7.12 -11.29 15.63
C GLY A 519 -7.73 -10.82 16.95
N PHE A 520 -6.98 -10.03 17.72
CA PHE A 520 -7.44 -9.51 19.00
C PHE A 520 -6.92 -8.10 19.26
N GLN A 521 -7.60 -7.39 20.17
CA GLN A 521 -7.25 -6.02 20.52
C GLN A 521 -6.08 -6.00 21.52
N ARG A 522 -5.09 -5.11 21.27
CA ARG A 522 -4.07 -4.75 22.25
C ARG A 522 -4.19 -3.29 22.67
N SER A 523 -4.01 -3.03 23.96
CA SER A 523 -4.05 -1.68 24.54
C SER A 523 -3.47 -1.66 25.95
N ALA A 524 -2.76 -0.59 26.28
CA ALA A 524 -2.38 -0.27 27.66
C ALA A 524 -3.56 0.25 28.49
N ASN A 525 -4.60 0.80 27.83
CA ASN A 525 -5.62 1.64 28.48
C ASN A 525 -6.93 0.89 28.75
N TYR A 526 -7.25 -0.19 28.02
CA TYR A 526 -8.59 -0.80 28.03
C TYR A 526 -8.79 -1.88 29.10
N GLY A 527 -7.77 -2.20 29.89
CA GLY A 527 -7.89 -3.24 30.93
C GLY A 527 -7.97 -4.65 30.34
N LEU A 528 -7.16 -4.88 29.32
CA LEU A 528 -7.21 -6.14 28.59
C LEU A 528 -6.42 -7.24 29.30
N GLY A 529 -7.05 -8.42 29.40
CA GLY A 529 -6.50 -9.63 30.00
C GLY A 529 -5.68 -10.48 29.03
N SER A 530 -5.47 -11.73 29.41
CA SER A 530 -4.68 -12.71 28.66
C SER A 530 -5.50 -13.96 28.40
N VAL A 531 -5.31 -14.58 27.25
CA VAL A 531 -5.89 -15.89 26.91
C VAL A 531 -4.80 -16.92 26.65
N HIS A 532 -5.11 -18.19 26.88
CA HIS A 532 -4.33 -19.31 26.39
C HIS A 532 -5.11 -19.98 25.26
N CYS A 533 -4.52 -20.03 24.07
CA CYS A 533 -5.16 -20.64 22.90
C CYS A 533 -4.38 -21.86 22.43
N TRP A 534 -5.08 -22.94 22.05
CA TRP A 534 -4.49 -24.17 21.54
C TRP A 534 -5.38 -24.80 20.47
N VAL A 535 -4.81 -25.73 19.70
CA VAL A 535 -5.52 -26.46 18.65
C VAL A 535 -5.71 -27.91 19.08
N ASP A 536 -6.88 -28.43 18.82
CA ASP A 536 -7.31 -29.80 19.12
C ASP A 536 -7.14 -30.13 20.62
N GLU A 537 -6.67 -31.34 20.95
CA GLU A 537 -6.63 -31.80 22.35
C GLU A 537 -5.32 -31.41 23.07
N ASP A 538 -4.32 -30.89 22.38
CA ASP A 538 -3.00 -30.63 22.97
C ASP A 538 -2.86 -29.20 23.50
N ARG A 539 -3.42 -29.00 24.68
CA ARG A 539 -3.31 -27.71 25.40
C ARG A 539 -1.85 -27.34 25.70
N THR A 540 -0.92 -28.30 25.79
CA THR A 540 0.47 -28.01 26.14
C THR A 540 1.25 -27.31 25.04
N LYS A 541 0.82 -27.47 23.78
CA LYS A 541 1.33 -26.75 22.62
C LYS A 541 0.67 -25.40 22.40
N GLY A 542 -0.24 -25.03 23.27
CA GLY A 542 -0.95 -23.77 23.19
C GLY A 542 -0.05 -22.56 23.41
N ARG A 543 -0.56 -21.40 23.00
CA ARG A 543 0.11 -20.11 23.08
C ARG A 543 -0.65 -19.15 23.97
N ARG A 544 0.06 -18.47 24.90
CA ARG A 544 -0.48 -17.34 25.64
C ARG A 544 -0.47 -16.10 24.75
N LEU A 545 -1.57 -15.34 24.79
CA LEU A 545 -1.74 -14.09 24.08
C LEU A 545 -2.23 -13.03 25.06
N ASP A 546 -1.52 -11.91 25.09
CA ASP A 546 -1.76 -10.84 26.05
C ASP A 546 -2.40 -9.64 25.33
N GLY A 547 -3.60 -9.26 25.78
CA GLY A 547 -4.32 -8.08 25.29
C GLY A 547 -3.71 -6.78 25.83
N TRP A 548 -3.17 -6.81 27.05
CA TRP A 548 -2.44 -5.67 27.59
C TRP A 548 -1.00 -5.61 27.04
N TRP A 549 -0.51 -4.39 26.85
CA TRP A 549 0.90 -4.08 26.56
C TRP A 549 1.27 -2.70 27.12
N GLU A 550 2.57 -2.38 27.20
CA GLU A 550 3.08 -1.12 27.74
C GLU A 550 2.94 0.08 26.81
N ILE A 551 2.68 -0.13 25.51
CA ILE A 551 2.63 0.96 24.50
C ILE A 551 1.31 1.72 24.63
N LYS A 552 1.35 2.88 25.30
CA LYS A 552 0.16 3.68 25.62
C LYS A 552 -0.46 4.34 24.39
N GLU A 553 0.36 4.75 23.44
CA GLU A 553 -0.05 5.51 22.25
C GLU A 553 -0.77 4.64 21.22
N ARG A 554 -0.64 3.31 21.30
CA ARG A 554 -1.18 2.38 20.32
C ARG A 554 -2.30 1.53 20.91
N ASN A 555 -3.51 1.70 20.37
CA ASN A 555 -4.67 0.85 20.61
C ASN A 555 -5.03 0.16 19.30
N MET A 556 -4.57 -1.07 19.08
CA MET A 556 -4.70 -1.70 17.78
C MET A 556 -5.06 -3.17 17.85
N GLY A 557 -5.74 -3.62 16.80
CA GLY A 557 -5.97 -5.03 16.52
C GLY A 557 -4.74 -5.65 15.87
N ILE A 558 -4.27 -6.74 16.44
CA ILE A 558 -3.17 -7.52 15.87
C ILE A 558 -3.64 -8.94 15.56
N VAL A 559 -2.95 -9.59 14.62
CA VAL A 559 -3.14 -11.02 14.33
C VAL A 559 -1.90 -11.77 14.77
N THR A 560 -2.10 -12.82 15.56
CA THR A 560 -1.01 -13.63 16.12
C THR A 560 -1.29 -15.11 15.89
N GLU A 561 -0.31 -15.80 15.34
CA GLU A 561 -0.35 -17.23 15.09
C GLU A 561 -0.46 -18.01 16.40
N VAL A 562 -1.38 -18.96 16.42
CA VAL A 562 -1.57 -19.90 17.56
C VAL A 562 -0.86 -21.21 17.29
N ALA A 563 -1.00 -21.75 16.09
CA ALA A 563 -0.35 -22.99 15.67
C ALA A 563 0.03 -22.93 14.19
N THR A 564 1.11 -23.62 13.84
CA THR A 564 1.64 -23.81 12.49
C THR A 564 1.92 -25.27 12.25
N GLY A 565 2.12 -25.70 11.00
CA GLY A 565 2.39 -27.11 10.67
C GLY A 565 1.18 -28.03 10.81
N LEU A 566 -0.03 -27.46 10.74
CA LEU A 566 -1.27 -28.23 10.83
C LEU A 566 -1.49 -29.03 9.55
N GLN A 567 -1.88 -30.29 9.71
CA GLN A 567 -2.21 -31.15 8.57
C GLN A 567 -3.54 -30.73 7.93
N PRO A 568 -3.75 -30.98 6.62
CA PRO A 568 -5.05 -30.78 6.00
C PRO A 568 -6.15 -31.57 6.73
N GLY A 569 -7.29 -30.91 6.98
CA GLY A 569 -8.40 -31.54 7.70
C GLY A 569 -9.14 -30.59 8.63
N ARG A 570 -10.05 -31.16 9.42
CA ARG A 570 -10.83 -30.42 10.42
C ARG A 570 -10.04 -30.30 11.70
N HIS A 571 -10.03 -29.10 12.25
CA HIS A 571 -9.37 -28.75 13.50
C HIS A 571 -10.29 -27.93 14.40
N ARG A 572 -9.92 -27.86 15.68
CA ARG A 572 -10.64 -27.09 16.68
C ARG A 572 -9.69 -26.13 17.40
N LEU A 573 -9.94 -24.84 17.28
CA LEU A 573 -9.24 -23.80 18.03
C LEU A 573 -9.98 -23.52 19.34
N GLN A 574 -9.27 -23.51 20.45
CA GLN A 574 -9.81 -23.26 21.79
C GLN A 574 -9.02 -22.12 22.43
N CYS A 575 -9.71 -21.15 23.05
CA CYS A 575 -9.10 -20.02 23.73
C CYS A 575 -9.76 -19.81 25.11
N GLU A 576 -9.00 -19.99 26.18
CA GLU A 576 -9.44 -19.81 27.57
C GLU A 576 -8.93 -18.50 28.15
N LEU A 577 -9.81 -17.70 28.74
CA LEU A 577 -9.44 -16.48 29.46
C LEU A 577 -8.75 -16.82 30.79
N LEU A 578 -7.52 -16.34 30.96
CA LEU A 578 -6.68 -16.67 32.11
C LEU A 578 -7.00 -15.80 33.33
N ALA A 579 -6.81 -16.37 34.52
CA ALA A 579 -6.84 -15.62 35.79
C ALA A 579 -5.57 -14.78 35.99
N ASP A 580 -4.48 -15.15 35.33
CA ASP A 580 -3.25 -14.37 35.31
C ASP A 580 -3.25 -13.39 34.13
N THR A 581 -3.00 -12.12 34.39
CA THR A 581 -3.03 -11.03 33.41
C THR A 581 -1.82 -10.11 33.58
N LEU A 582 -1.34 -9.55 32.47
CA LEU A 582 -0.29 -8.53 32.46
C LEU A 582 -0.83 -7.12 32.81
N ASP A 583 -2.17 -6.90 32.79
CA ASP A 583 -2.73 -5.60 33.13
C ASP A 583 -2.35 -5.22 34.59
N PRO A 584 -1.72 -4.05 34.83
CA PRO A 584 -1.30 -3.63 36.15
C PRO A 584 -2.45 -3.55 37.18
N LEU A 585 -3.67 -3.30 36.71
CA LEU A 585 -4.88 -3.23 37.53
C LEU A 585 -5.62 -4.56 37.66
N LYS A 586 -5.00 -5.66 37.16
CA LYS A 586 -5.53 -7.02 37.23
C LYS A 586 -6.92 -7.18 36.58
N ARG A 587 -7.21 -6.41 35.53
CA ARG A 587 -8.43 -6.54 34.74
C ARG A 587 -8.29 -7.67 33.70
N HIS A 588 -9.41 -8.27 33.27
CA HIS A 588 -9.40 -9.52 32.49
C HIS A 588 -10.16 -9.43 31.17
N GLU A 589 -10.64 -8.26 30.75
CA GLU A 589 -11.37 -8.18 29.48
C GLU A 589 -10.49 -8.62 28.32
N PHE A 590 -10.98 -9.51 27.46
CA PHE A 590 -10.29 -9.88 26.22
C PHE A 590 -11.22 -9.70 25.03
N ARG A 591 -10.72 -9.07 23.96
CA ARG A 591 -11.49 -8.71 22.76
C ARG A 591 -10.93 -9.42 21.55
N LEU A 592 -11.62 -10.44 21.06
CA LEU A 592 -11.28 -11.21 19.88
C LEU A 592 -12.16 -10.73 18.72
N PHE A 593 -11.59 -10.52 17.53
CA PHE A 593 -12.35 -10.03 16.38
C PHE A 593 -12.13 -10.82 15.10
N ALA A 594 -11.14 -11.69 15.00
CA ALA A 594 -10.90 -12.51 13.82
C ALA A 594 -10.29 -13.86 14.16
N ILE A 595 -10.60 -14.86 13.32
CA ILE A 595 -9.86 -16.10 13.18
C ILE A 595 -9.46 -16.19 11.73
N VAL A 596 -8.19 -16.50 11.51
CA VAL A 596 -7.62 -16.66 10.17
C VAL A 596 -6.83 -17.95 10.09
N HIS A 597 -6.89 -18.62 8.95
CA HIS A 597 -6.16 -19.86 8.70
C HIS A 597 -5.88 -20.03 7.20
N ASN A 598 -5.03 -20.96 6.83
CA ASN A 598 -4.71 -21.26 5.42
C ASN A 598 -4.51 -22.75 5.18
#